data_63f25378823aee7357c6d9123d2887c5
#
_entry.id   63f25378823aee7357c6d9123d2887c5
#
_cell.length_a   1.000
_cell.length_b   1.000
_cell.length_c   1.000
_cell.angle_alpha   90.00
_cell.angle_beta   90.00
_cell.angle_gamma   90.00
#
_symmetry.space_group_name_H-M   'P 1'
#
loop_
_entity.id
_entity.type
_entity.pdbx_description
1 polymer ?
#
loop_
_entity_poly.entity_id
_entity_poly.type
_entity_poly.pdbx_seq_one_letter_code
_entity_poly.pdbx_strand_id
1 'polypeptide(L)' 'MEKLLITEREASRLLSISLQTLRNDRHCSRGCKYVKILKNGKNRGSIRYKISDIIEYIEKNTIKLEE' A
#
# COMPACT_ATOMS: atom_id res chain seq x y z
N MET A 1 -10.17 15.33 -9.90
CA MET A 1 -8.78 15.31 -9.46
C MET A 1 -8.43 13.92 -8.94
N GLU A 2 -7.39 13.36 -9.49
CA GLU A 2 -6.98 12.03 -9.09
C GLU A 2 -6.37 12.03 -7.69
N LYS A 3 -6.71 11.04 -6.91
CA LYS A 3 -6.11 10.88 -5.58
C LYS A 3 -4.67 10.41 -5.71
N LEU A 4 -3.77 11.08 -5.05
CA LEU A 4 -2.37 10.66 -4.98
C LEU A 4 -2.16 9.61 -3.89
N LEU A 5 -2.99 9.67 -2.86
CA LEU A 5 -2.92 8.75 -1.72
C LEU A 5 -4.26 8.05 -1.53
N ILE A 6 -4.20 6.80 -1.11
CA ILE A 6 -5.37 6.00 -0.82
C ILE A 6 -5.24 5.37 0.57
N THR A 7 -6.37 4.97 1.12
CA THR A 7 -6.39 4.32 2.45
C THR A 7 -5.90 2.89 2.34
N GLU A 8 -5.59 2.30 3.51
CA GLU A 8 -5.24 0.87 3.58
C GLU A 8 -6.33 -0.01 2.96
N ARG A 9 -7.57 0.32 3.25
CA ARG A 9 -8.71 -0.46 2.74
C ARG A 9 -8.79 -0.39 1.23
N GLU A 10 -8.63 0.79 0.68
CA GLU A 10 -8.63 0.96 -0.77
C GLU A 10 -7.45 0.22 -1.40
N ALA A 11 -6.27 0.30 -0.77
CA ALA A 11 -5.09 -0.40 -1.27
C ALA A 11 -5.30 -1.91 -1.27
N SER A 12 -5.90 -2.46 -0.21
CA SER A 12 -6.16 -3.89 -0.14
C SER A 12 -7.11 -4.34 -1.26
N ARG A 13 -8.09 -3.50 -1.59
CA ARG A 13 -9.02 -3.78 -2.69
C ARG A 13 -8.32 -3.76 -4.04
N LEU A 14 -7.47 -2.76 -4.25
CA LEU A 14 -6.73 -2.65 -5.51
C LEU A 14 -5.76 -3.81 -5.70
N LEU A 15 -5.18 -4.29 -4.61
CA LEU A 15 -4.24 -5.41 -4.67
C LEU A 15 -4.95 -6.76 -4.57
N SER A 16 -6.25 -6.75 -4.33
CA SER A 16 -7.07 -7.97 -4.18
C SER A 16 -6.54 -8.89 -3.08
N ILE A 17 -6.07 -8.30 -1.99
CA ILE A 17 -5.62 -9.05 -0.82
C ILE A 17 -6.42 -8.59 0.39
N SER A 18 -6.40 -9.39 1.46
CA SER A 18 -7.10 -9.01 2.68
C SER A 18 -6.39 -7.85 3.37
N LEU A 19 -7.16 -7.05 4.09
CA LEU A 19 -6.59 -5.96 4.88
C LEU A 19 -5.57 -6.49 5.90
N GLN A 20 -5.85 -7.65 6.46
CA GLN A 20 -4.94 -8.28 7.41
C GLN A 20 -3.61 -8.62 6.77
N THR A 21 -3.64 -9.17 5.56
CA THR A 21 -2.42 -9.49 4.81
C THR A 21 -1.61 -8.24 4.54
N LEU A 22 -2.28 -7.16 4.13
CA LEU A 22 -1.61 -5.90 3.86
C LEU A 22 -0.93 -5.35 5.11
N ARG A 23 -1.61 -5.42 6.26
CA ARG A 23 -1.06 -4.96 7.53
C ARG A 23 0.12 -5.82 7.98
N ASN A 24 0.02 -7.13 7.78
CA ASN A 24 1.11 -8.04 8.13
C ASN A 24 2.35 -7.74 7.30
N ASP A 25 2.17 -7.52 6.01
CA ASP A 25 3.29 -7.19 5.11
C ASP A 25 3.95 -5.89 5.54
N ARG A 26 3.16 -4.89 5.92
CA ARG A 26 3.69 -3.62 6.40
C ARG A 26 4.50 -3.84 7.70
N HIS A 27 3.98 -4.64 8.60
CA HIS A 27 4.63 -4.96 9.88
C HIS A 27 5.97 -5.65 9.68
N CYS A 28 6.05 -6.50 8.66
CA CYS A 28 7.26 -7.25 8.34
C CYS A 28 8.21 -6.48 7.42
N SER A 29 7.93 -5.21 7.18
CA SER A 29 8.72 -4.34 6.28
C SER A 29 8.87 -4.91 4.88
N ARG A 30 7.84 -5.57 4.41
CA ARG A 30 7.80 -6.11 3.05
C ARG A 30 6.48 -5.72 2.43
N GLY A 31 6.34 -5.97 1.15
CA GLY A 31 5.15 -5.57 0.40
C GLY A 31 5.29 -4.16 -0.13
N CYS A 32 4.18 -3.47 -0.28
CA CYS A 32 4.15 -2.14 -0.87
C CYS A 32 4.63 -1.06 0.10
N LYS A 33 5.32 -0.07 -0.43
CA LYS A 33 5.71 1.12 0.34
C LYS A 33 4.46 1.88 0.80
N TYR A 34 4.56 2.50 1.95
CA TYR A 34 3.43 3.26 2.49
C TYR A 34 3.89 4.60 3.05
N VAL A 35 2.91 5.47 3.28
CA VAL A 35 3.14 6.80 3.86
C VAL A 35 2.43 6.86 5.20
N LYS A 36 3.11 7.38 6.20
CA LYS A 36 2.52 7.59 7.51
C LYS A 36 2.34 9.09 7.72
N ILE A 37 1.10 9.52 7.79
CA ILE A 37 0.78 10.92 8.02
C ILE A 37 0.60 11.14 9.51
N LEU A 38 1.52 11.88 10.10
CA LEU A 38 1.48 12.16 11.54
C LEU A 38 0.63 13.40 11.80
N LYS A 39 -0.22 13.31 12.80
CA LYS A 39 -0.96 14.47 13.26
C LYS A 39 -0.18 15.15 14.37
N ASN A 40 -0.36 16.47 14.48
CA ASN A 40 0.34 17.34 15.41
C ASN A 40 0.63 16.70 16.78
N GLY A 41 1.92 16.48 17.05
CA GLY A 41 2.40 16.06 18.36
C GLY A 41 1.94 14.71 18.86
N LYS A 42 1.24 13.94 18.05
CA LYS A 42 0.75 12.61 18.43
C LYS A 42 1.56 11.53 17.75
N ASN A 43 1.83 10.45 18.48
CA ASN A 43 2.55 9.31 17.93
C ASN A 43 1.72 8.48 16.97
N ARG A 44 0.42 8.76 16.88
CA ARG A 44 -0.47 8.05 15.97
C ARG A 44 -0.48 8.73 14.62
N GLY A 45 -0.23 7.95 13.59
CA GLY A 45 -0.32 8.42 12.23
C GLY A 45 -1.38 7.65 11.45
N SER A 46 -1.85 8.25 10.40
CA SER A 46 -2.74 7.57 9.45
C SER A 46 -1.89 6.95 8.36
N ILE A 47 -2.15 5.69 8.07
CA ILE A 47 -1.42 4.98 7.01
C ILE A 47 -2.12 5.24 5.68
N ARG A 48 -1.33 5.60 4.70
CA ARG A 48 -1.80 5.82 3.33
C ARG A 48 -0.82 5.17 2.35
N TYR A 49 -1.29 4.89 1.17
CA TYR A 49 -0.48 4.33 0.11
C TYR A 49 -0.51 5.25 -1.09
N LYS A 50 0.64 5.46 -1.72
CA LYS A 50 0.70 6.20 -2.97
C LYS A 50 0.23 5.31 -4.11
N ILE A 51 -0.60 5.84 -4.97
CA ILE A 51 -1.07 5.07 -6.13
C ILE A 51 0.12 4.63 -6.99
N SER A 52 1.10 5.51 -7.18
CA SER A 52 2.31 5.17 -7.95
C SER A 52 3.07 3.99 -7.33
N ASP A 53 3.15 3.93 -6.01
CA ASP A 53 3.83 2.83 -5.33
C ASP A 53 3.03 1.52 -5.46
N ILE A 54 1.71 1.61 -5.45
CA ILE A 54 0.85 0.44 -5.67
C ILE A 54 1.07 -0.12 -7.07
N ILE A 55 1.10 0.75 -8.06
CA ILE A 55 1.33 0.33 -9.45
C ILE A 55 2.71 -0.31 -9.60
N GLU A 56 3.72 0.31 -9.03
CA GLU A 56 5.08 -0.24 -9.06
C GLU A 56 5.15 -1.61 -8.41
N TYR A 57 4.48 -1.76 -7.26
CA TYR A 57 4.43 -3.04 -6.55
C TYR A 57 3.79 -4.13 -7.41
N ILE A 58 2.69 -3.80 -8.07
CA ILE A 58 2.00 -4.74 -8.96
C ILE A 58 2.93 -5.17 -10.09
N GLU A 59 3.60 -4.24 -10.73
CA GLU A 59 4.51 -4.53 -11.83
C GLU A 59 5.69 -5.38 -11.39
N LYS A 60 6.25 -5.09 -10.23
CA LYS A 60 7.37 -5.84 -9.67
C LYS A 60 7.00 -7.29 -9.41
N ASN A 61 5.74 -7.54 -9.05
CA ASN A 61 5.27 -8.87 -8.71
C ASN A 61 4.57 -9.57 -9.86
N THR A 62 4.53 -8.93 -11.02
CA THR A 62 3.92 -9.53 -12.20
C THR A 62 4.85 -10.57 -12.77
N ILE A 63 4.35 -11.79 -12.88
CA ILE A 63 5.10 -12.89 -13.49
C ILE A 63 4.77 -12.91 -14.97
N LYS A 64 5.78 -12.70 -15.79
CA LYS A 64 5.62 -12.80 -17.23
C LYS A 64 5.77 -14.23 -17.65
N LEU A 65 4.73 -14.75 -18.26
CA LEU A 65 4.79 -16.10 -18.82
C LEU A 65 5.36 -16.00 -20.23
N GLU A 66 6.49 -16.65 -20.45
CA GLU A 66 7.05 -16.76 -21.79
C GLU A 66 6.45 -17.98 -22.44
N GLU A 67 5.92 -17.78 -23.62
CA GLU A 67 5.39 -18.87 -24.41
C GLU A 67 6.47 -19.46 -25.33
#